data_472b62d77911d8f2a5b587fda7efea45
#
_entry.id   472b62d77911d8f2a5b587fda7efea45
#
_cell.length_a   1.000
_cell.length_b   1.000
_cell.length_c   1.000
_cell.angle_alpha   90.00
_cell.angle_beta   90.00
_cell.angle_gamma   90.00
#
_symmetry.space_group_name_H-M   'P 1'
#
loop_
_entity.id
_entity.type
_entity.pdbx_description
1 polymer ?
#
loop_
_entity_poly.entity_id
_entity_poly.type
_entity_poly.pdbx_seq_one_letter_code
_entity_poly.pdbx_strand_id
1 'polypeptide(L)'
;EKERKELSGIRKLARDRAKKSNLHNKKLRDCRIHFNDLKNERREETSIFITEGDSASGSITKSRDVGTQAVFSLKGKPLNSFGLTKKVVYENEEFNLVQAALNIEDGLEGLRYNHVIIATDADVDGMHIRLLLLTFFLQFFPDLIKKGHVKILQTPLFRVRNKKESRYCYTEE
;
A
#
# COMPACT_ATOMS: atom_id res chain seq x y z
N GLU A 1 9.25 14.96 -28.04
CA GLU A 1 10.62 14.48 -27.70
C GLU A 1 11.13 15.16 -26.41
N LYS A 2 10.93 16.47 -26.23
CA LYS A 2 11.34 17.23 -25.03
C LYS A 2 10.64 16.73 -23.76
N GLU A 3 9.32 16.53 -23.81
CA GLU A 3 8.54 15.98 -22.69
C GLU A 3 8.95 14.55 -22.30
N ARG A 4 9.28 13.71 -23.29
CA ARG A 4 9.78 12.34 -23.03
C ARG A 4 11.12 12.35 -22.30
N LYS A 5 12.03 13.24 -22.67
CA LYS A 5 13.34 13.40 -22.01
C LYS A 5 13.18 13.93 -20.59
N GLU A 6 12.30 14.89 -20.38
CA GLU A 6 11.98 15.45 -19.06
C GLU A 6 11.40 14.38 -18.13
N LEU A 7 10.38 13.64 -18.60
CA LEU A 7 9.77 12.55 -17.83
C LEU A 7 10.80 11.45 -17.50
N SER A 8 11.67 11.09 -18.42
CA SER A 8 12.74 10.13 -18.20
C SER A 8 13.71 10.58 -17.11
N GLY A 9 14.08 11.88 -17.10
CA GLY A 9 14.95 12.46 -16.07
C GLY A 9 14.29 12.43 -14.68
N ILE A 10 13.03 12.83 -14.59
CA ILE A 10 12.24 12.82 -13.35
C ILE A 10 12.12 11.39 -12.82
N ARG A 11 11.81 10.43 -13.69
CA ARG A 11 11.70 9.00 -13.36
C ARG A 11 13.01 8.44 -12.79
N LYS A 12 14.16 8.77 -13.37
CA LYS A 12 15.47 8.36 -12.86
C LYS A 12 15.73 8.93 -11.47
N LEU A 13 15.49 10.22 -11.27
CA LEU A 13 15.64 10.86 -9.95
C LEU A 13 14.72 10.25 -8.89
N ALA A 14 13.47 9.92 -9.24
CA ALA A 14 12.52 9.28 -8.34
C ALA A 14 12.98 7.88 -7.92
N ARG A 15 13.49 7.07 -8.86
CA ARG A 15 14.09 5.76 -8.58
C ARG A 15 15.31 5.87 -7.65
N ASP A 16 16.15 6.85 -7.86
CA ASP A 16 17.34 7.06 -7.01
C ASP A 16 16.93 7.53 -5.61
N ARG A 17 15.89 8.37 -5.48
CA ARG A 17 15.31 8.75 -4.16
C ARG A 17 14.74 7.55 -3.43
N ALA A 18 13.96 6.70 -4.10
CA ALA A 18 13.40 5.49 -3.49
C ALA A 18 14.48 4.53 -2.99
N LYS A 19 15.59 4.39 -3.72
CA LYS A 19 16.75 3.60 -3.29
C LYS A 19 17.46 4.22 -2.08
N LYS A 20 17.66 5.55 -2.08
CA LYS A 20 18.33 6.28 -1.00
C LYS A 20 17.50 6.43 0.27
N SER A 21 16.17 6.43 0.15
CA SER A 21 15.25 6.66 1.28
C SER A 21 15.23 5.54 2.32
N ASN A 22 16.03 4.50 2.12
CA ASN A 22 16.07 3.33 3.01
C ASN A 22 14.66 2.74 3.23
N LEU A 23 13.92 2.60 2.13
CA LEU A 23 12.53 2.17 2.07
C LEU A 23 12.26 0.97 3.01
N HIS A 24 13.14 -0.03 2.96
CA HIS A 24 13.00 -1.27 3.74
C HIS A 24 13.14 -1.08 5.26
N ASN A 25 13.76 -0.01 5.73
CA ASN A 25 13.98 0.17 7.16
C ASN A 25 13.02 1.16 7.83
N LYS A 26 12.56 2.16 7.09
CA LYS A 26 11.73 3.24 7.66
C LYS A 26 10.24 3.08 7.37
N LYS A 27 9.87 2.77 6.14
CA LYS A 27 8.48 2.74 5.70
C LYS A 27 7.97 1.34 5.39
N LEU A 28 8.81 0.49 4.82
CA LEU A 28 8.46 -0.88 4.46
C LEU A 28 9.06 -1.87 5.46
N ARG A 29 8.20 -2.56 6.19
CA ARG A 29 8.54 -3.77 6.94
C ARG A 29 8.22 -4.96 6.06
N ASP A 30 9.21 -5.38 5.28
CA ASP A 30 9.04 -6.40 4.23
C ASP A 30 8.81 -7.81 4.79
N CYS A 31 8.34 -8.72 3.95
CA CYS A 31 8.24 -10.15 4.20
C CYS A 31 9.35 -10.90 3.45
N ARG A 32 9.48 -12.19 3.73
CA ARG A 32 10.54 -13.02 3.14
C ARG A 32 10.19 -13.55 1.76
N ILE A 33 8.92 -13.87 1.52
CA ILE A 33 8.41 -14.45 0.29
C ILE A 33 7.68 -13.35 -0.49
N HIS A 34 7.88 -13.30 -1.81
CA HIS A 34 7.23 -12.33 -2.69
C HIS A 34 6.41 -13.03 -3.78
N PHE A 35 5.38 -12.35 -4.27
CA PHE A 35 4.49 -12.89 -5.30
C PHE A 35 5.20 -13.16 -6.64
N ASN A 36 6.21 -12.37 -6.97
CA ASN A 36 7.04 -12.55 -8.16
C ASN A 36 8.08 -13.69 -8.04
N ASP A 37 8.18 -14.36 -6.90
CA ASP A 37 8.96 -15.58 -6.74
C ASP A 37 8.13 -16.79 -7.23
N LEU A 38 8.22 -17.07 -8.52
CA LEU A 38 7.42 -18.11 -9.19
C LEU A 38 7.70 -19.53 -8.69
N LYS A 39 8.81 -19.74 -7.96
CA LYS A 39 9.20 -21.06 -7.44
C LYS A 39 8.65 -21.34 -6.05
N ASN A 40 8.15 -20.32 -5.36
CA ASN A 40 7.69 -20.45 -4.00
C ASN A 40 6.19 -20.80 -3.95
N GLU A 41 5.85 -21.91 -3.31
CA GLU A 41 4.47 -22.40 -3.21
C GLU A 41 3.55 -21.44 -2.44
N ARG A 42 4.11 -20.69 -1.46
CA ARG A 42 3.36 -19.73 -0.64
C ARG A 42 3.25 -18.32 -1.26
N ARG A 43 3.68 -18.12 -2.50
CA ARG A 43 3.66 -16.82 -3.18
C ARG A 43 2.26 -16.19 -3.22
N GLU A 44 1.23 -17.01 -3.38
CA GLU A 44 -0.17 -16.55 -3.46
C GLU A 44 -0.70 -16.00 -2.13
N GLU A 45 -0.07 -16.36 -1.00
CA GLU A 45 -0.44 -15.87 0.33
C GLU A 45 0.14 -14.47 0.61
N THR A 46 1.04 -13.98 -0.23
CA THR A 46 1.76 -12.73 0.02
C THR A 46 0.84 -11.52 0.05
N SER A 47 1.03 -10.69 1.07
CA SER A 47 0.23 -9.49 1.27
C SER A 47 1.06 -8.33 1.81
N ILE A 48 0.67 -7.10 1.45
CA ILE A 48 1.18 -5.88 2.04
C ILE A 48 0.04 -5.08 2.64
N PHE A 49 0.18 -4.70 3.90
CA PHE A 49 -0.76 -3.81 4.59
C PHE A 49 -0.28 -2.38 4.47
N ILE A 50 -1.06 -1.52 3.81
CA ILE A 50 -0.81 -0.08 3.74
C ILE A 50 -1.60 0.56 4.88
N THR A 51 -0.87 1.13 5.85
CA THR A 51 -1.43 1.67 7.10
C THR A 51 -1.25 3.17 7.19
N GLU A 52 -2.09 3.81 8.00
CA GLU A 52 -1.93 5.20 8.39
C GLU A 52 -0.99 5.30 9.59
N GLY A 53 0.20 5.87 9.37
CA GLY A 53 1.15 6.17 10.43
C GLY A 53 1.84 4.98 11.08
N ASP A 54 2.78 5.29 11.96
CA ASP A 54 3.66 4.29 12.57
C ASP A 54 2.99 3.47 13.68
N SER A 55 1.96 4.00 14.34
CA SER A 55 1.26 3.31 15.44
C SER A 55 0.51 2.07 14.93
N ALA A 56 -0.35 2.24 13.92
CA ALA A 56 -1.08 1.12 13.29
C ALA A 56 -0.11 0.13 12.63
N SER A 57 0.91 0.66 11.94
CA SER A 57 1.98 -0.14 11.34
C SER A 57 2.71 -0.99 12.39
N GLY A 58 3.02 -0.44 13.56
CA GLY A 58 3.68 -1.14 14.65
C GLY A 58 2.87 -2.30 15.22
N SER A 59 1.56 -2.14 15.35
CA SER A 59 0.65 -3.17 15.83
C SER A 59 0.58 -4.37 14.86
N ILE A 60 0.39 -4.11 13.57
CA ILE A 60 0.36 -5.16 12.53
C ILE A 60 1.73 -5.82 12.41
N THR A 61 2.81 -5.05 12.45
CA THR A 61 4.18 -5.58 12.36
C THR A 61 4.50 -6.61 13.44
N LYS A 62 3.97 -6.42 14.66
CA LYS A 62 4.18 -7.35 15.78
C LYS A 62 3.42 -8.66 15.64
N SER A 63 2.25 -8.65 14.97
CA SER A 63 1.35 -9.80 14.87
C SER A 63 1.38 -10.52 13.52
N ARG A 64 2.04 -9.94 12.50
CA ARG A 64 2.05 -10.47 11.14
C ARG A 64 2.86 -11.77 10.99
N ASP A 65 2.53 -12.55 9.97
CA ASP A 65 3.43 -13.58 9.45
C ASP A 65 4.58 -12.92 8.66
N VAL A 66 5.78 -12.95 9.22
CA VAL A 66 6.99 -12.38 8.57
C VAL A 66 7.33 -13.10 7.27
N GLY A 67 6.85 -14.34 7.07
CA GLY A 67 7.07 -15.11 5.85
C GLY A 67 6.37 -14.47 4.65
N THR A 68 5.10 -14.09 4.80
CA THR A 68 4.23 -13.69 3.67
C THR A 68 3.59 -12.31 3.81
N GLN A 69 3.69 -11.65 4.98
CA GLN A 69 3.02 -10.39 5.23
C GLN A 69 4.00 -9.23 5.42
N ALA A 70 3.86 -8.21 4.61
CA ALA A 70 4.60 -6.96 4.72
C ALA A 70 3.71 -5.82 5.23
N VAL A 71 4.31 -4.76 5.76
CA VAL A 71 3.60 -3.56 6.21
C VAL A 71 4.27 -2.32 5.65
N PHE A 72 3.48 -1.42 5.09
CA PHE A 72 3.92 -0.11 4.60
C PHE A 72 3.21 0.99 5.39
N SER A 73 3.98 1.89 6.01
CA SER A 73 3.46 3.03 6.77
C SER A 73 3.42 4.29 5.92
N LEU A 74 2.21 4.84 5.70
CA LEU A 74 2.03 6.14 5.07
C LEU A 74 2.36 7.27 6.06
N LYS A 75 2.91 8.36 5.56
CA LYS A 75 3.14 9.58 6.33
C LYS A 75 2.03 10.60 6.02
N GLY A 76 0.99 10.58 6.84
CA GLY A 76 -0.16 11.48 6.68
C GLY A 76 -1.07 11.11 5.51
N LYS A 77 -1.94 12.04 5.12
CA LYS A 77 -2.89 11.86 4.02
C LYS A 77 -2.18 11.95 2.67
N PRO A 78 -2.38 10.97 1.76
CA PRO A 78 -1.87 11.06 0.40
C PRO A 78 -2.48 12.25 -0.37
N LEU A 79 -1.77 12.71 -1.40
CA LEU A 79 -2.29 13.69 -2.33
C LEU A 79 -3.52 13.15 -3.08
N ASN A 80 -4.51 14.02 -3.34
CA ASN A 80 -5.57 13.67 -4.29
C ASN A 80 -5.02 13.69 -5.72
N SER A 81 -4.93 12.51 -6.30
CA SER A 81 -4.35 12.30 -7.64
C SER A 81 -5.36 12.37 -8.79
N PHE A 82 -6.64 12.62 -8.49
CA PHE A 82 -7.68 12.68 -9.51
C PHE A 82 -7.37 13.72 -10.59
N GLY A 83 -7.41 13.32 -11.85
CA GLY A 83 -7.15 14.18 -13.00
C GLY A 83 -5.68 14.60 -13.21
N LEU A 84 -4.76 14.15 -12.35
CA LEU A 84 -3.34 14.43 -12.48
C LEU A 84 -2.64 13.46 -13.43
N THR A 85 -1.51 13.90 -13.98
CA THR A 85 -0.67 13.07 -14.87
C THR A 85 0.23 12.14 -14.08
N LYS A 86 0.76 11.09 -14.72
CA LYS A 86 1.69 10.13 -14.10
C LYS A 86 2.98 10.78 -13.57
N LYS A 87 3.30 12.00 -13.99
CA LYS A 87 4.42 12.79 -13.45
C LYS A 87 4.31 12.97 -11.93
N VAL A 88 3.08 13.16 -11.40
CA VAL A 88 2.85 13.31 -9.96
C VAL A 88 3.30 12.10 -9.13
N VAL A 89 3.23 10.89 -9.69
CA VAL A 89 3.69 9.67 -9.00
C VAL A 89 5.17 9.74 -8.70
N TYR A 90 5.96 10.31 -9.60
CA TYR A 90 7.42 10.43 -9.44
C TYR A 90 7.82 11.62 -8.57
N GLU A 91 7.04 12.69 -8.58
CA GLU A 91 7.30 13.92 -7.82
C GLU A 91 6.84 13.81 -6.36
N ASN A 92 5.74 13.08 -6.11
CA ASN A 92 5.24 12.84 -4.77
C ASN A 92 5.99 11.68 -4.09
N GLU A 93 6.62 11.97 -2.96
CA GLU A 93 7.45 10.98 -2.25
C GLU A 93 6.65 9.74 -1.83
N GLU A 94 5.45 9.91 -1.24
CA GLU A 94 4.63 8.79 -0.78
C GLU A 94 4.20 7.88 -1.93
N PHE A 95 3.70 8.45 -3.03
CA PHE A 95 3.31 7.68 -4.20
C PHE A 95 4.48 6.96 -4.85
N ASN A 96 5.63 7.62 -4.94
CA ASN A 96 6.84 7.02 -5.47
C ASN A 96 7.30 5.83 -4.61
N LEU A 97 7.22 5.97 -3.28
CA LEU A 97 7.60 4.89 -2.35
C LEU A 97 6.59 3.72 -2.38
N VAL A 98 5.29 3.98 -2.47
CA VAL A 98 4.25 2.94 -2.66
C VAL A 98 4.49 2.18 -3.96
N GLN A 99 4.68 2.90 -5.08
CA GLN A 99 4.98 2.30 -6.37
C GLN A 99 6.24 1.42 -6.33
N ALA A 100 7.31 1.91 -5.69
CA ALA A 100 8.57 1.18 -5.54
C ALA A 100 8.41 -0.05 -4.63
N ALA A 101 7.67 0.05 -3.52
CA ALA A 101 7.40 -1.05 -2.62
C ALA A 101 6.63 -2.18 -3.32
N LEU A 102 5.64 -1.84 -4.14
CA LEU A 102 4.84 -2.80 -4.91
C LEU A 102 5.56 -3.31 -6.16
N ASN A 103 6.59 -2.60 -6.65
CA ASN A 103 7.30 -2.86 -7.90
C ASN A 103 6.36 -2.91 -9.13
N ILE A 104 5.52 -1.90 -9.28
CA ILE A 104 4.48 -1.80 -10.34
C ILE A 104 4.76 -0.71 -11.38
N GLU A 105 5.93 -0.10 -11.37
CA GLU A 105 6.27 1.01 -12.28
C GLU A 105 6.16 0.63 -13.75
N ASP A 106 6.64 -0.56 -14.10
CA ASP A 106 6.69 -1.07 -15.46
C ASP A 106 5.58 -2.09 -15.79
N GLY A 107 4.58 -2.22 -14.91
CA GLY A 107 3.47 -3.17 -15.04
C GLY A 107 3.37 -4.13 -13.86
N LEU A 108 2.48 -5.10 -13.95
CA LEU A 108 2.20 -6.05 -12.86
C LEU A 108 3.08 -7.31 -12.87
N GLU A 109 3.90 -7.52 -13.88
CA GLU A 109 4.76 -8.72 -13.96
C GLU A 109 5.76 -8.82 -12.81
N GLY A 110 6.21 -7.67 -12.31
CA GLY A 110 7.11 -7.58 -11.16
C GLY A 110 6.40 -7.41 -9.81
N LEU A 111 5.08 -7.50 -9.75
CA LEU A 111 4.30 -7.28 -8.51
C LEU A 111 4.83 -8.15 -7.37
N ARG A 112 5.15 -7.51 -6.24
CA ARG A 112 5.80 -8.20 -5.10
C ARG A 112 4.82 -8.86 -4.14
N TYR A 113 3.57 -8.42 -4.10
CA TYR A 113 2.56 -8.93 -3.17
C TYR A 113 1.26 -9.22 -3.90
N ASN A 114 0.74 -10.43 -3.75
CA ASN A 114 -0.54 -10.82 -4.36
C ASN A 114 -1.71 -9.98 -3.84
N HIS A 115 -1.67 -9.61 -2.56
CA HIS A 115 -2.71 -8.81 -1.94
C HIS A 115 -2.16 -7.47 -1.43
N VAL A 116 -2.71 -6.38 -1.94
CA VAL A 116 -2.46 -5.00 -1.49
C VAL A 116 -3.64 -4.60 -0.62
N ILE A 117 -3.45 -4.60 0.68
CA ILE A 117 -4.52 -4.42 1.68
C ILE A 117 -4.45 -3.01 2.24
N ILE A 118 -5.46 -2.19 1.98
CA ILE A 118 -5.60 -0.86 2.58
C ILE A 118 -6.16 -1.06 4.00
N ALA A 119 -5.32 -0.84 5.00
CA ALA A 119 -5.61 -1.06 6.41
C ALA A 119 -5.62 0.29 7.16
N THR A 120 -6.71 1.04 6.99
CA THR A 120 -6.96 2.31 7.67
C THR A 120 -8.03 2.14 8.74
N ASP A 121 -8.05 3.04 9.71
CA ASP A 121 -9.06 3.05 10.75
C ASP A 121 -10.49 3.26 10.20
N ALA A 122 -11.50 2.89 10.97
CA ALA A 122 -12.91 3.01 10.59
C ALA A 122 -13.48 4.42 10.81
N ASP A 123 -12.64 5.40 11.09
CA ASP A 123 -13.00 6.80 11.25
C ASP A 123 -13.04 7.59 9.93
N VAL A 124 -13.43 8.85 9.99
CA VAL A 124 -13.54 9.74 8.81
C VAL A 124 -12.19 9.93 8.12
N ASP A 125 -11.10 10.04 8.87
CA ASP A 125 -9.75 10.24 8.33
C ASP A 125 -9.26 8.98 7.61
N GLY A 126 -9.48 7.81 8.19
CA GLY A 126 -9.17 6.53 7.57
C GLY A 126 -9.98 6.27 6.30
N MET A 127 -11.27 6.63 6.28
CA MET A 127 -12.09 6.57 5.07
C MET A 127 -11.56 7.50 3.97
N HIS A 128 -11.12 8.71 4.32
CA HIS A 128 -10.55 9.65 3.38
C HIS A 128 -9.22 9.13 2.77
N ILE A 129 -8.32 8.61 3.59
CA ILE A 129 -7.06 8.00 3.12
C ILE A 129 -7.33 6.82 2.20
N ARG A 130 -8.29 5.97 2.54
CA ARG A 130 -8.77 4.87 1.70
C ARG A 130 -9.20 5.34 0.32
N LEU A 131 -10.03 6.38 0.26
CA LEU A 131 -10.49 6.97 -0.99
C LEU A 131 -9.33 7.52 -1.83
N LEU A 132 -8.38 8.23 -1.22
CA LEU A 132 -7.22 8.79 -1.89
C LEU A 132 -6.30 7.69 -2.48
N LEU A 133 -6.08 6.60 -1.76
CA LEU A 133 -5.32 5.45 -2.26
C LEU A 133 -6.04 4.72 -3.40
N LEU A 134 -7.35 4.52 -3.29
CA LEU A 134 -8.14 3.93 -4.37
C LEU A 134 -8.11 4.81 -5.62
N THR A 135 -8.23 6.13 -5.47
CA THR A 135 -8.10 7.09 -6.58
C THR A 135 -6.73 6.99 -7.24
N PHE A 136 -5.65 6.89 -6.45
CA PHE A 136 -4.30 6.69 -6.95
C PHE A 136 -4.16 5.39 -7.77
N PHE A 137 -4.65 4.26 -7.25
CA PHE A 137 -4.58 2.99 -7.97
C PHE A 137 -5.47 2.98 -9.23
N LEU A 138 -6.69 3.52 -9.16
CA LEU A 138 -7.58 3.61 -10.31
C LEU A 138 -7.01 4.49 -11.42
N GLN A 139 -6.40 5.62 -11.06
CA GLN A 139 -5.84 6.59 -12.00
C GLN A 139 -4.60 6.05 -12.72
N PHE A 140 -3.68 5.40 -12.00
CA PHE A 140 -2.35 5.08 -12.53
C PHE A 140 -2.09 3.59 -12.71
N PHE A 141 -2.78 2.73 -11.98
CA PHE A 141 -2.60 1.28 -11.96
C PHE A 141 -3.93 0.52 -11.97
N PRO A 142 -4.83 0.79 -12.92
CA PRO A 142 -6.18 0.21 -12.92
C PRO A 142 -6.18 -1.32 -12.98
N ASP A 143 -5.18 -1.94 -13.59
CA ASP A 143 -5.08 -3.39 -13.69
C ASP A 143 -4.83 -4.05 -12.33
N LEU A 144 -4.21 -3.36 -11.38
CA LEU A 144 -4.03 -3.84 -10.00
C LEU A 144 -5.39 -4.08 -9.32
N ILE A 145 -6.37 -3.19 -9.58
CA ILE A 145 -7.73 -3.32 -9.07
C ILE A 145 -8.52 -4.34 -9.87
N LYS A 146 -8.48 -4.28 -11.22
CA LYS A 146 -9.23 -5.19 -12.10
C LYS A 146 -8.88 -6.65 -11.89
N LYS A 147 -7.62 -6.95 -11.59
CA LYS A 147 -7.15 -8.31 -11.27
C LYS A 147 -7.40 -8.74 -9.82
N GLY A 148 -8.02 -7.89 -8.99
CA GLY A 148 -8.43 -8.23 -7.64
C GLY A 148 -7.30 -8.21 -6.60
N HIS A 149 -6.16 -7.58 -6.90
CA HIS A 149 -5.04 -7.50 -5.96
C HIS A 149 -5.31 -6.50 -4.82
N VAL A 150 -6.08 -5.42 -5.07
CA VAL A 150 -6.39 -4.40 -4.05
C VAL A 150 -7.57 -4.85 -3.21
N LYS A 151 -7.39 -4.81 -1.90
CA LYS A 151 -8.40 -5.17 -0.89
C LYS A 151 -8.49 -4.07 0.16
N ILE A 152 -9.64 -3.97 0.79
CA ILE A 152 -9.88 -3.06 1.92
C ILE A 152 -10.06 -3.91 3.17
N LEU A 153 -9.27 -3.63 4.20
CA LEU A 153 -9.49 -4.23 5.51
C LEU A 153 -10.70 -3.57 6.17
N GLN A 154 -11.73 -4.36 6.40
CA GLN A 154 -12.89 -3.89 7.15
C GLN A 154 -12.62 -4.04 8.65
N THR A 155 -12.48 -2.92 9.34
CA THR A 155 -12.30 -2.86 10.80
C THR A 155 -13.65 -2.69 11.48
N PRO A 156 -13.88 -3.31 12.66
CA PRO A 156 -15.11 -3.09 13.42
C PRO A 156 -15.18 -1.66 13.94
N LEU A 157 -16.39 -1.07 13.93
CA LEU A 157 -16.66 0.24 14.50
C LEU A 157 -16.66 0.19 16.04
N PHE A 158 -17.27 -0.88 16.59
CA PHE A 158 -17.42 -1.03 18.03
C PHE A 158 -17.04 -2.44 18.49
N ARG A 159 -16.51 -2.50 19.70
CA ARG A 159 -16.35 -3.76 20.44
C ARG A 159 -17.14 -3.67 21.73
N VAL A 160 -18.16 -4.51 21.87
CA VAL A 160 -18.89 -4.71 23.11
C VAL A 160 -18.30 -5.90 23.84
N ARG A 161 -17.88 -5.73 25.07
CA ARG A 161 -17.25 -6.79 25.87
C ARG A 161 -17.89 -6.89 27.25
N ASN A 162 -18.22 -8.11 27.66
CA ASN A 162 -18.49 -8.45 29.05
C ASN A 162 -17.43 -9.44 29.57
N LYS A 163 -17.59 -9.95 30.81
CA LYS A 163 -16.61 -10.88 31.43
C LYS A 163 -16.46 -12.22 30.68
N LYS A 164 -17.44 -12.60 29.84
CA LYS A 164 -17.51 -13.90 29.18
C LYS A 164 -17.36 -13.83 27.66
N GLU A 165 -17.72 -12.72 27.02
CA GLU A 165 -17.86 -12.60 25.58
C GLU A 165 -17.40 -11.24 25.07
N SER A 166 -16.87 -11.22 23.84
CA SER A 166 -16.60 -9.99 23.06
C SER A 166 -17.32 -10.08 21.73
N ARG A 167 -18.08 -9.04 21.37
CA ARG A 167 -18.73 -8.89 20.06
C ARG A 167 -18.18 -7.69 19.34
N TYR A 168 -17.97 -7.85 18.04
CA TYR A 168 -17.49 -6.82 17.14
C TYR A 168 -18.61 -6.40 16.21
N CYS A 169 -18.90 -5.10 16.13
CA CYS A 169 -19.96 -4.52 15.31
C CYS A 169 -19.33 -3.70 14.18
N TYR A 170 -19.81 -3.89 12.95
CA TYR A 170 -19.29 -3.26 11.74
C TYR A 170 -20.25 -2.20 11.18
N THR A 171 -21.44 -2.07 11.74
CA THR A 171 -22.47 -1.08 11.42
C THR A 171 -22.99 -0.46 12.71
N GLU A 172 -23.70 0.65 12.59
CA GLU A 172 -24.37 1.32 13.72
C GLU A 172 -25.75 0.69 14.04
N GLU A 173 -26.24 -0.18 13.15
CA GLU A 173 -27.52 -0.92 13.31
C GLU A 173 -27.33 -2.28 14.01
#